data_fe8cbb5156fc97bead0ecd01d2fe124e
#
_entry.id   fe8cbb5156fc97bead0ecd01d2fe124e
#
_cell.length_a   1.000
_cell.length_b   1.000
_cell.length_c   1.000
_cell.angle_alpha   90.00
_cell.angle_beta   90.00
_cell.angle_gamma   90.00
#
_symmetry.space_group_name_H-M   'P 1'
#
loop_
_entity.id
_entity.type
_entity.pdbx_description
1 polymer ?
#
loop_
_entity_poly.entity_id
_entity_poly.type
_entity_poly.pdbx_seq_one_letter_code
_entity_poly.pdbx_strand_id
1 'polypeptide(L)'
;MTDNKIKMPVWGPYSKKYMGISKIVNELADKGARYDFSVHPTLWNSSTPVPNVTVPSNYHLWSCKNDYTFYSYRYELMWKDQVYADISFSKAYEDAYLMRCEIFNNTSLSQNCILNIFAALEFPNPTYCEVSVPDGAILKSANDYVDYSYAVARPWDEENPDGMYKGMFADKDFYLGKGLGDRCENYHVHFLNLEPFGCVKGDKVSYKFNESNIENPVIAVRYKTVTDGDAQFDMNGTTVTFAHSDALTITAIPYMQEFTLESLGKAGIELDFLCVVNENDIEKIKCETKAQPYMPEIETKVLDNGHITKLTYDCLEKPFYILTGNKNTRERQLDSGSLEDALINRLSNGDHTYDDLSETFSGSFKRKHSDDGFFHNTLIKSIFIEPNTSHIEYVMLSQNEPKPLSNEEYEAIYKNAKKGSEPANFNEAGKKYTLSTEILKSTLLTNVVYPVYRHGENVIHHTPGKRWDSFYTWDSGFIGMGLLEFSPKLCQYALDMYLCDDTNKDFCFLLHGSLVPTQFVEYLELLKRTNDKESLAFMYDKAKLYYEFLRGRTHASTVAKFNNGLLTTYDYWYSHCGMDDYPA
;
A
#
# COMPACT_ATOMS: atom_id res chain seq x y z
N MET A 1 -14.91 -5.29 -24.63
CA MET A 1 -13.69 -4.48 -24.38
C MET A 1 -12.62 -5.42 -23.89
N THR A 2 -11.52 -5.56 -24.59
CA THR A 2 -10.41 -6.40 -24.17
C THR A 2 -9.81 -5.82 -22.90
N ASP A 3 -9.75 -6.64 -21.85
CA ASP A 3 -9.18 -6.30 -20.55
C ASP A 3 -7.65 -6.12 -20.72
N ASN A 4 -7.25 -4.92 -21.15
CA ASN A 4 -5.86 -4.53 -21.39
C ASN A 4 -5.12 -4.11 -20.10
N LYS A 5 -5.69 -4.39 -18.92
CA LYS A 5 -5.01 -4.11 -17.65
C LYS A 5 -3.74 -4.95 -17.54
N ILE A 6 -2.62 -4.28 -17.44
CA ILE A 6 -1.33 -4.92 -17.17
C ILE A 6 -1.39 -5.49 -15.75
N LYS A 7 -1.20 -6.82 -15.64
CA LYS A 7 -1.20 -7.49 -14.34
C LYS A 7 0.22 -7.52 -13.78
N MET A 8 0.37 -6.98 -12.58
CA MET A 8 1.59 -7.16 -11.79
C MET A 8 1.63 -8.59 -11.20
N PRO A 9 2.83 -9.14 -10.94
CA PRO A 9 2.97 -10.43 -10.27
C PRO A 9 2.29 -10.42 -8.89
N VAL A 10 1.65 -11.53 -8.50
CA VAL A 10 1.05 -11.67 -7.17
C VAL A 10 2.10 -11.82 -6.06
N TRP A 11 3.32 -12.24 -6.40
CA TRP A 11 4.47 -12.28 -5.51
C TRP A 11 5.45 -11.18 -5.83
N GLY A 12 5.88 -10.43 -4.80
CA GLY A 12 6.84 -9.34 -4.97
C GLY A 12 7.21 -8.65 -3.66
N PRO A 13 8.06 -7.63 -3.69
CA PRO A 13 8.50 -6.89 -2.51
C PRO A 13 7.49 -5.83 -2.07
N TYR A 14 6.24 -6.23 -1.78
CA TYR A 14 5.09 -5.31 -1.61
C TYR A 14 4.90 -4.76 -0.20
N SER A 15 5.69 -5.20 0.79
CA SER A 15 5.64 -4.63 2.13
C SER A 15 5.93 -3.12 2.10
N LYS A 16 5.26 -2.36 2.96
CA LYS A 16 5.38 -0.89 3.02
C LYS A 16 6.57 -0.39 3.83
N LYS A 17 7.21 -1.24 4.64
CA LYS A 17 8.16 -0.76 5.64
C LYS A 17 9.50 -1.50 5.67
N TYR A 18 9.58 -2.72 5.17
CA TYR A 18 10.79 -3.55 5.24
C TYR A 18 10.98 -4.33 3.94
N MET A 19 12.19 -4.86 3.77
CA MET A 19 12.46 -5.79 2.67
C MET A 19 12.05 -7.21 3.06
N GLY A 20 11.36 -7.84 2.15
CA GLY A 20 10.87 -9.20 2.26
C GLY A 20 10.20 -9.59 0.97
N ILE A 21 9.41 -10.64 1.02
CA ILE A 21 8.52 -11.02 -0.08
C ILE A 21 7.08 -11.06 0.43
N SER A 22 6.18 -10.52 -0.37
CA SER A 22 4.74 -10.57 -0.09
C SER A 22 4.02 -11.32 -1.18
N LYS A 23 2.93 -11.98 -0.81
CA LYS A 23 1.94 -12.49 -1.75
C LYS A 23 0.63 -11.76 -1.57
N ILE A 24 0.09 -11.22 -2.67
CA ILE A 24 -1.26 -10.65 -2.67
C ILE A 24 -2.26 -11.79 -2.53
N VAL A 25 -3.18 -11.66 -1.58
CA VAL A 25 -4.22 -12.64 -1.31
C VAL A 25 -5.46 -12.26 -2.11
N ASN A 26 -5.61 -12.90 -3.29
CA ASN A 26 -6.67 -12.53 -4.23
C ASN A 26 -8.08 -12.73 -3.66
N GLU A 27 -8.26 -13.73 -2.80
CA GLU A 27 -9.53 -14.03 -2.13
C GLU A 27 -9.98 -12.90 -1.17
N LEU A 28 -9.04 -12.06 -0.75
CA LEU A 28 -9.23 -10.93 0.16
C LEU A 28 -8.76 -9.61 -0.46
N ALA A 29 -8.82 -9.50 -1.78
CA ALA A 29 -8.35 -8.31 -2.51
C ALA A 29 -9.18 -7.05 -2.16
N ASP A 30 -10.48 -7.22 -1.88
CA ASP A 30 -11.37 -6.17 -1.39
C ASP A 30 -10.90 -5.58 -0.05
N LYS A 31 -10.31 -6.41 0.81
CA LYS A 31 -9.74 -6.03 2.10
C LYS A 31 -8.28 -5.58 2.03
N GLY A 32 -7.64 -5.62 0.86
CA GLY A 32 -6.24 -5.27 0.67
C GLY A 32 -5.26 -6.21 1.37
N ALA A 33 -5.63 -7.46 1.57
CA ALA A 33 -4.81 -8.42 2.29
C ALA A 33 -3.60 -8.89 1.49
N ARG A 34 -2.46 -9.04 2.17
CA ARG A 34 -1.25 -9.67 1.66
C ARG A 34 -0.64 -10.57 2.73
N TYR A 35 0.02 -11.61 2.31
CA TYR A 35 0.86 -12.42 3.19
C TYR A 35 2.30 -11.92 3.08
N ASP A 36 2.85 -11.47 4.20
CA ASP A 36 4.21 -10.96 4.28
C ASP A 36 5.15 -11.98 4.88
N PHE A 37 6.35 -12.04 4.31
CA PHE A 37 7.46 -12.83 4.79
C PHE A 37 8.72 -11.97 4.77
N SER A 38 9.37 -11.84 5.91
CA SER A 38 10.57 -11.03 6.06
C SER A 38 11.64 -11.73 6.86
N VAL A 39 12.89 -11.33 6.64
CA VAL A 39 14.08 -11.96 7.20
C VAL A 39 14.97 -10.89 7.83
N HIS A 40 15.32 -11.11 9.09
CA HIS A 40 16.12 -10.17 9.87
C HIS A 40 17.28 -10.93 10.55
N PRO A 41 18.46 -10.95 9.92
CA PRO A 41 19.66 -11.48 10.54
C PRO A 41 20.10 -10.56 11.68
N THR A 42 20.57 -11.14 12.78
CA THR A 42 21.09 -10.41 13.95
C THR A 42 22.35 -11.05 14.49
N LEU A 43 23.20 -10.26 15.13
CA LEU A 43 24.31 -10.79 15.90
C LEU A 43 23.80 -11.29 17.25
N TRP A 44 24.33 -12.44 17.68
CA TRP A 44 24.10 -12.93 19.03
C TRP A 44 24.98 -12.16 20.00
N ASN A 45 24.57 -10.96 20.33
CA ASN A 45 25.21 -10.17 21.36
C ASN A 45 24.11 -9.54 22.22
N SER A 46 24.03 -9.97 23.47
CA SER A 46 23.00 -9.57 24.40
C SER A 46 23.07 -8.09 24.81
N SER A 47 24.16 -7.41 24.53
CA SER A 47 24.39 -6.02 24.93
C SER A 47 24.31 -5.02 23.78
N THR A 48 24.23 -5.51 22.54
CA THR A 48 24.18 -4.62 21.37
C THR A 48 22.83 -4.79 20.69
N PRO A 49 21.96 -3.79 20.76
CA PRO A 49 20.72 -3.80 19.99
C PRO A 49 21.05 -3.87 18.51
N VAL A 50 20.24 -4.59 17.74
CA VAL A 50 20.37 -4.58 16.30
C VAL A 50 19.97 -3.18 15.81
N PRO A 51 20.90 -2.40 15.29
CA PRO A 51 20.59 -1.02 14.92
C PRO A 51 19.57 -1.03 13.78
N ASN A 52 18.51 -0.28 13.97
CA ASN A 52 17.60 0.10 12.90
C ASN A 52 16.91 -1.03 12.12
N VAL A 53 16.55 -2.15 12.76
CA VAL A 53 15.81 -3.24 12.09
C VAL A 53 14.51 -2.78 11.44
N THR A 54 13.95 -1.70 11.93
CA THR A 54 12.72 -1.10 11.42
C THR A 54 12.96 0.07 10.47
N VAL A 55 14.22 0.48 10.27
CA VAL A 55 14.59 1.58 9.38
C VAL A 55 15.20 1.03 8.10
N PRO A 56 14.71 1.43 6.92
CA PRO A 56 15.20 0.94 5.63
C PRO A 56 16.69 1.15 5.35
N SER A 57 17.37 2.02 6.11
CA SER A 57 18.79 2.33 5.93
C SER A 57 19.76 1.17 6.21
N ASN A 58 19.29 0.06 6.77
CA ASN A 58 20.14 -1.08 7.06
C ASN A 58 20.29 -2.07 5.93
N TYR A 59 19.61 -1.88 4.83
CA TYR A 59 19.77 -2.73 3.67
C TYR A 59 20.03 -1.91 2.40
N HIS A 60 20.75 -2.54 1.49
CA HIS A 60 21.09 -1.99 0.19
C HIS A 60 20.61 -2.93 -0.89
N LEU A 61 19.89 -2.41 -1.88
CA LEU A 61 19.43 -3.20 -3.02
C LEU A 61 20.62 -3.52 -3.93
N TRP A 62 20.69 -4.77 -4.39
CA TRP A 62 21.75 -5.20 -5.32
C TRP A 62 21.23 -5.48 -6.71
N SER A 63 20.17 -6.29 -6.82
CA SER A 63 19.66 -6.72 -8.10
C SER A 63 18.16 -6.98 -8.04
N CYS A 64 17.44 -6.66 -9.11
CA CYS A 64 16.02 -6.96 -9.23
C CYS A 64 15.63 -7.18 -10.69
N LYS A 65 14.89 -8.27 -10.95
CA LYS A 65 14.23 -8.49 -12.24
C LYS A 65 12.90 -7.77 -12.32
N ASN A 66 12.52 -7.34 -13.51
CA ASN A 66 11.29 -6.60 -13.77
C ASN A 66 10.01 -7.40 -13.41
N ASP A 67 10.09 -8.72 -13.38
CA ASP A 67 8.99 -9.64 -13.08
C ASP A 67 9.03 -10.19 -11.66
N TYR A 68 9.94 -9.67 -10.82
CA TYR A 68 10.20 -10.11 -9.44
C TYR A 68 10.50 -11.60 -9.26
N THR A 69 10.84 -12.32 -10.33
CA THR A 69 11.29 -13.73 -10.22
C THR A 69 12.63 -13.86 -9.50
N PHE A 70 13.37 -12.77 -9.40
CA PHE A 70 14.60 -12.66 -8.60
C PHE A 70 14.80 -11.22 -8.15
N TYR A 71 15.18 -11.06 -6.87
CA TYR A 71 15.77 -9.82 -6.35
C TYR A 71 16.62 -10.11 -5.11
N SER A 72 17.55 -9.20 -4.82
CA SER A 72 18.50 -9.36 -3.71
C SER A 72 18.84 -8.02 -3.07
N TYR A 73 19.21 -8.12 -1.79
CA TYR A 73 19.67 -6.98 -1.00
C TYR A 73 20.70 -7.43 0.02
N ARG A 74 21.51 -6.50 0.47
CA ARG A 74 22.48 -6.68 1.56
C ARG A 74 21.95 -6.05 2.84
N TYR A 75 22.08 -6.77 3.93
CA TYR A 75 21.72 -6.31 5.27
C TYR A 75 23.02 -6.16 6.11
N GLU A 76 23.34 -4.94 6.52
CA GLU A 76 24.51 -4.64 7.31
C GLU A 76 24.30 -5.01 8.79
N LEU A 77 25.20 -5.83 9.36
CA LEU A 77 25.20 -6.21 10.78
C LEU A 77 26.32 -5.52 11.54
N MET A 78 27.47 -5.34 10.92
CA MET A 78 28.59 -4.56 11.43
C MET A 78 29.11 -3.62 10.33
N TRP A 79 29.40 -2.40 10.72
CA TRP A 79 29.72 -1.31 9.83
C TRP A 79 30.82 -1.64 8.81
N LYS A 80 30.61 -1.16 7.61
CA LYS A 80 31.48 -1.27 6.43
C LYS A 80 31.85 -2.70 6.06
N ASP A 81 30.85 -3.52 5.74
CA ASP A 81 31.03 -4.88 5.23
C ASP A 81 31.87 -5.79 6.14
N GLN A 82 31.94 -5.52 7.45
CA GLN A 82 32.62 -6.40 8.38
C GLN A 82 31.82 -7.67 8.64
N VAL A 83 30.52 -7.49 8.95
CA VAL A 83 29.56 -8.60 9.02
C VAL A 83 28.30 -8.16 8.33
N TYR A 84 27.83 -8.91 7.35
CA TYR A 84 26.63 -8.60 6.60
C TYR A 84 25.96 -9.87 6.08
N ALA A 85 24.70 -9.74 5.68
CA ALA A 85 23.95 -10.82 5.05
C ALA A 85 23.48 -10.39 3.65
N ASP A 86 23.82 -11.19 2.65
CA ASP A 86 23.25 -11.09 1.30
C ASP A 86 22.02 -11.98 1.24
N ILE A 87 20.87 -11.37 1.08
CA ILE A 87 19.57 -12.03 1.06
C ILE A 87 18.98 -11.92 -0.34
N SER A 88 18.52 -13.03 -0.87
CA SER A 88 17.84 -13.07 -2.16
C SER A 88 16.54 -13.87 -2.09
N PHE A 89 15.58 -13.45 -2.92
CA PHE A 89 14.34 -14.17 -3.18
C PHE A 89 14.35 -14.63 -4.63
N SER A 90 14.17 -15.94 -4.83
CA SER A 90 14.25 -16.61 -6.13
C SER A 90 12.99 -17.42 -6.36
N LYS A 91 12.27 -17.16 -7.45
CA LYS A 91 11.13 -18.00 -7.82
C LYS A 91 11.61 -19.43 -8.09
N ALA A 92 11.12 -20.37 -7.29
CA ALA A 92 11.48 -21.78 -7.41
C ALA A 92 10.55 -22.52 -8.39
N TYR A 93 9.26 -22.40 -8.18
CA TYR A 93 8.18 -22.92 -9.02
C TYR A 93 6.91 -22.10 -8.80
N GLU A 94 5.78 -22.53 -9.34
CA GLU A 94 4.50 -21.84 -9.15
C GLU A 94 4.15 -21.79 -7.66
N ASP A 95 3.78 -20.61 -7.18
CA ASP A 95 3.46 -20.33 -5.77
C ASP A 95 4.56 -20.70 -4.75
N ALA A 96 5.84 -20.68 -5.17
CA ALA A 96 6.95 -20.93 -4.28
C ALA A 96 8.18 -20.07 -4.58
N TYR A 97 8.81 -19.58 -3.51
CA TYR A 97 10.04 -18.81 -3.55
C TYR A 97 11.07 -19.38 -2.60
N LEU A 98 12.33 -19.42 -3.06
CA LEU A 98 13.48 -19.71 -2.26
C LEU A 98 14.09 -18.41 -1.74
N MET A 99 14.16 -18.27 -0.42
CA MET A 99 15.01 -17.30 0.24
C MET A 99 16.37 -17.94 0.48
N ARG A 100 17.45 -17.27 0.05
CA ARG A 100 18.82 -17.62 0.33
C ARG A 100 19.47 -16.48 1.11
N CYS A 101 19.96 -16.79 2.31
CA CYS A 101 20.64 -15.84 3.17
C CYS A 101 22.09 -16.30 3.35
N GLU A 102 23.04 -15.57 2.80
CA GLU A 102 24.47 -15.80 3.01
C GLU A 102 25.02 -14.74 3.93
N ILE A 103 25.49 -15.15 5.10
CA ILE A 103 26.05 -14.25 6.12
C ILE A 103 27.56 -14.32 6.04
N PHE A 104 28.19 -13.19 5.82
CA PHE A 104 29.64 -13.03 5.69
C PHE A 104 30.23 -12.49 6.98
N ASN A 105 31.34 -13.06 7.40
CA ASN A 105 32.16 -12.59 8.50
C ASN A 105 33.58 -12.26 7.98
N ASN A 106 33.85 -10.99 7.72
CA ASN A 106 35.16 -10.49 7.28
C ASN A 106 36.02 -10.01 8.43
N THR A 107 35.67 -10.35 9.67
CA THR A 107 36.42 -9.99 10.86
C THR A 107 37.44 -11.08 11.22
N SER A 108 38.38 -10.76 12.12
CA SER A 108 39.34 -11.71 12.70
C SER A 108 38.79 -12.56 13.84
N LEU A 109 37.53 -12.32 14.24
CA LEU A 109 36.86 -13.03 15.33
C LEU A 109 35.70 -13.86 14.79
N SER A 110 35.45 -15.01 15.40
CA SER A 110 34.24 -15.78 15.11
C SER A 110 32.99 -14.98 15.49
N GLN A 111 31.95 -15.04 14.68
CA GLN A 111 30.68 -14.40 14.93
C GLN A 111 29.59 -15.44 15.20
N ASN A 112 28.67 -15.12 16.09
CA ASN A 112 27.49 -15.92 16.31
C ASN A 112 26.26 -15.13 15.89
N CYS A 113 25.51 -15.63 14.89
CA CYS A 113 24.37 -14.99 14.35
C CYS A 113 23.10 -15.79 14.63
N ILE A 114 21.98 -15.09 14.56
CA ILE A 114 20.65 -15.67 14.52
C ILE A 114 19.89 -15.11 13.32
N LEU A 115 18.97 -15.89 12.81
CA LEU A 115 18.12 -15.47 11.71
C LEU A 115 16.68 -15.49 12.19
N ASN A 116 16.07 -14.32 12.25
CA ASN A 116 14.65 -14.16 12.54
C ASN A 116 13.87 -14.12 11.23
N ILE A 117 12.91 -15.00 11.10
CA ILE A 117 11.99 -15.07 9.97
C ILE A 117 10.60 -14.75 10.50
N PHE A 118 9.97 -13.73 9.94
CA PHE A 118 8.60 -13.33 10.29
C PHE A 118 7.66 -13.60 9.15
N ALA A 119 6.50 -14.13 9.47
CA ALA A 119 5.43 -14.38 8.54
C ALA A 119 4.10 -13.93 9.13
N ALA A 120 3.28 -13.25 8.34
CA ALA A 120 1.99 -12.73 8.77
C ALA A 120 1.03 -12.56 7.59
N LEU A 121 -0.25 -12.74 7.86
CA LEU A 121 -1.33 -12.23 7.02
C LEU A 121 -1.59 -10.79 7.43
N GLU A 122 -1.28 -9.84 6.54
CA GLU A 122 -1.33 -8.41 6.81
C GLU A 122 -2.56 -7.76 6.16
N PHE A 123 -3.21 -6.88 6.90
CA PHE A 123 -4.31 -6.05 6.44
C PHE A 123 -4.00 -4.58 6.69
N PRO A 124 -4.54 -3.64 5.89
CA PRO A 124 -4.34 -2.21 6.12
C PRO A 124 -4.94 -1.73 7.45
N ASN A 125 -6.02 -2.37 7.91
CA ASN A 125 -6.71 -2.03 9.15
C ASN A 125 -6.91 -3.28 10.01
N PRO A 126 -6.84 -3.19 11.35
CA PRO A 126 -7.00 -4.33 12.26
C PRO A 126 -8.45 -4.81 12.36
N THR A 127 -9.41 -3.95 12.07
CA THR A 127 -10.85 -4.26 12.08
C THR A 127 -11.50 -3.77 10.79
N TYR A 128 -12.69 -4.29 10.50
CA TYR A 128 -13.49 -3.87 9.35
C TYR A 128 -14.98 -3.92 9.70
N CYS A 129 -15.79 -3.12 9.02
CA CYS A 129 -17.22 -3.22 9.07
C CYS A 129 -17.70 -4.20 7.99
N GLU A 130 -18.25 -5.33 8.41
CA GLU A 130 -18.91 -6.25 7.49
C GLU A 130 -20.32 -5.76 7.18
N VAL A 131 -20.60 -5.55 5.90
CA VAL A 131 -21.91 -5.10 5.43
C VAL A 131 -22.59 -6.23 4.66
N SER A 132 -23.75 -6.68 5.17
CA SER A 132 -24.60 -7.63 4.48
C SER A 132 -25.77 -6.88 3.85
N VAL A 133 -25.98 -7.09 2.56
CA VAL A 133 -27.07 -6.47 1.79
C VAL A 133 -28.00 -7.54 1.21
N PRO A 134 -29.29 -7.22 0.92
CA PRO A 134 -30.20 -8.12 0.23
C PRO A 134 -29.70 -8.59 -1.13
N ASP A 135 -30.16 -9.75 -1.57
CA ASP A 135 -29.83 -10.29 -2.88
C ASP A 135 -30.20 -9.31 -4.00
N GLY A 136 -29.26 -9.10 -4.91
CA GLY A 136 -29.42 -8.18 -6.03
C GLY A 136 -29.22 -6.70 -5.72
N ALA A 137 -29.01 -6.32 -4.44
CA ALA A 137 -28.67 -4.96 -4.07
C ALA A 137 -27.27 -4.55 -4.60
N ILE A 138 -27.08 -3.28 -4.89
CA ILE A 138 -25.81 -2.73 -5.41
C ILE A 138 -25.18 -1.85 -4.33
N LEU A 139 -24.19 -2.39 -3.63
CA LEU A 139 -23.41 -1.67 -2.61
C LEU A 139 -22.26 -0.91 -3.25
N LYS A 140 -22.07 0.33 -2.83
CA LYS A 140 -20.98 1.21 -3.25
C LYS A 140 -20.43 1.98 -2.05
N SER A 141 -19.12 1.97 -1.85
CA SER A 141 -18.49 2.86 -0.87
C SER A 141 -18.77 4.32 -1.20
N ALA A 142 -18.90 5.17 -0.19
CA ALA A 142 -18.99 6.61 -0.43
C ALA A 142 -17.71 7.20 -1.06
N ASN A 143 -16.56 6.51 -0.87
CA ASN A 143 -15.30 6.89 -1.50
C ASN A 143 -15.23 6.54 -3.02
N ASP A 144 -16.18 5.75 -3.53
CA ASP A 144 -16.27 5.39 -4.94
C ASP A 144 -17.12 6.41 -5.73
N TYR A 145 -16.88 7.68 -5.49
CA TYR A 145 -17.53 8.78 -6.20
C TYR A 145 -16.94 8.95 -7.62
N VAL A 146 -17.71 9.59 -8.49
CA VAL A 146 -17.28 9.96 -9.85
C VAL A 146 -16.56 11.31 -9.84
N ASP A 147 -17.07 12.24 -9.02
CA ASP A 147 -16.53 13.60 -8.88
C ASP A 147 -16.78 14.11 -7.47
N TYR A 148 -15.89 14.95 -6.96
CA TYR A 148 -15.98 15.49 -5.62
C TYR A 148 -15.29 16.86 -5.55
N SER A 149 -15.93 17.84 -4.89
CA SER A 149 -15.31 19.15 -4.68
C SER A 149 -15.82 19.84 -3.44
N TYR A 150 -14.94 20.61 -2.79
CA TYR A 150 -15.34 21.63 -1.84
C TYR A 150 -15.58 22.96 -2.54
N ALA A 151 -16.62 23.67 -2.14
CA ALA A 151 -16.97 24.97 -2.71
C ALA A 151 -15.94 26.05 -2.38
N VAL A 152 -15.30 25.94 -1.23
CA VAL A 152 -14.29 26.89 -0.75
C VAL A 152 -13.09 26.10 -0.26
N ALA A 153 -11.95 26.28 -0.89
CA ALA A 153 -10.68 25.83 -0.37
C ALA A 153 -10.22 26.78 0.74
N ARG A 154 -9.67 26.24 1.82
CA ARG A 154 -9.17 27.00 2.96
C ARG A 154 -7.67 26.92 3.06
N PRO A 155 -6.99 28.00 3.47
CA PRO A 155 -5.58 27.98 3.75
C PRO A 155 -5.29 27.07 4.96
N TRP A 156 -4.03 26.64 5.04
CA TRP A 156 -3.49 25.96 6.20
C TRP A 156 -3.74 26.72 7.49
N ASP A 157 -4.17 26.02 8.53
CA ASP A 157 -4.37 26.57 9.86
C ASP A 157 -3.19 26.15 10.76
N GLU A 158 -2.24 27.06 10.96
CA GLU A 158 -1.08 26.85 11.84
C GLU A 158 -1.46 26.73 13.31
N GLU A 159 -2.62 27.28 13.72
CA GLU A 159 -3.09 27.23 15.11
C GLU A 159 -3.72 25.87 15.45
N ASN A 160 -4.11 25.09 14.46
CA ASN A 160 -4.72 23.78 14.65
C ASN A 160 -4.13 22.68 13.73
N PRO A 161 -2.82 22.41 13.81
CA PRO A 161 -2.16 21.42 12.96
C PRO A 161 -2.67 19.98 13.18
N ASP A 162 -3.18 19.68 14.38
CA ASP A 162 -3.73 18.34 14.68
C ASP A 162 -5.02 18.06 13.91
N GLY A 163 -5.74 19.07 13.48
CA GLY A 163 -6.94 18.93 12.64
C GLY A 163 -6.66 18.22 11.32
N MET A 164 -5.47 18.38 10.79
CA MET A 164 -5.04 17.80 9.52
C MET A 164 -4.87 16.27 9.56
N TYR A 165 -4.70 15.68 10.73
CA TYR A 165 -4.47 14.25 10.87
C TYR A 165 -5.74 13.47 11.26
N LYS A 166 -6.86 14.13 11.48
CA LYS A 166 -8.09 13.46 11.94
C LYS A 166 -8.54 12.34 11.01
N GLY A 167 -8.45 12.54 9.71
CA GLY A 167 -8.85 11.53 8.74
C GLY A 167 -7.78 10.50 8.39
N MET A 168 -6.59 10.54 9.00
CA MET A 168 -5.54 9.54 8.76
C MET A 168 -5.83 8.19 9.42
N PHE A 169 -6.68 8.17 10.43
CA PHE A 169 -7.00 6.97 11.18
C PHE A 169 -8.29 6.36 10.64
N ALA A 170 -8.23 5.07 10.35
CA ALA A 170 -9.41 4.33 9.97
C ALA A 170 -10.41 4.30 11.14
N ASP A 171 -11.66 4.61 10.86
CA ASP A 171 -12.76 4.38 11.79
C ASP A 171 -13.30 2.97 11.53
N LYS A 172 -13.18 2.09 12.53
CA LYS A 172 -13.59 0.68 12.44
C LYS A 172 -15.07 0.47 12.14
N ASP A 173 -15.90 1.46 12.44
CA ASP A 173 -17.34 1.38 12.26
C ASP A 173 -17.78 1.77 10.84
N PHE A 174 -16.90 2.38 10.02
CA PHE A 174 -17.14 2.62 8.60
C PHE A 174 -16.85 1.38 7.75
N TYR A 175 -17.54 1.25 6.62
CA TYR A 175 -17.44 0.12 5.68
C TYR A 175 -15.99 -0.17 5.23
N LEU A 176 -15.26 0.86 4.84
CA LEU A 176 -13.84 0.75 4.50
C LEU A 176 -12.92 1.26 5.62
N GLY A 177 -13.45 1.52 6.81
CA GLY A 177 -12.76 2.22 7.87
C GLY A 177 -12.51 3.70 7.56
N LYS A 178 -13.22 4.27 6.59
CA LYS A 178 -13.02 5.63 6.10
C LYS A 178 -14.34 6.22 5.62
N GLY A 179 -14.69 7.40 6.12
CA GLY A 179 -15.86 8.16 5.68
C GLY A 179 -15.50 9.21 4.64
N LEU A 180 -16.44 9.49 3.70
CA LEU A 180 -16.30 10.60 2.79
C LEU A 180 -16.27 11.91 3.54
N GLY A 181 -16.01 12.65 4.00
CA GLY A 181 -15.94 13.86 4.80
C GLY A 181 -14.54 14.04 5.32
N ASP A 182 -13.95 12.96 5.78
CA ASP A 182 -12.57 12.93 6.24
C ASP A 182 -11.56 12.68 5.12
N ARG A 183 -12.01 12.22 3.96
CA ARG A 183 -11.15 11.89 2.80
C ARG A 183 -9.94 11.05 3.17
N CYS A 184 -10.18 9.98 3.91
CA CYS A 184 -9.13 9.20 4.55
C CYS A 184 -8.13 8.56 3.58
N GLU A 185 -8.51 8.25 2.35
CA GLU A 185 -7.59 7.80 1.32
C GLU A 185 -6.65 8.91 0.83
N ASN A 186 -7.02 10.18 1.07
CA ASN A 186 -6.30 11.37 0.63
C ASN A 186 -6.12 12.35 1.78
N TYR A 187 -5.52 11.90 2.86
CA TYR A 187 -5.44 12.66 4.12
C TYR A 187 -4.85 14.07 3.97
N HIS A 188 -4.00 14.31 2.98
CA HIS A 188 -3.44 15.64 2.75
C HIS A 188 -4.45 16.68 2.31
N VAL A 189 -5.60 16.27 1.83
CA VAL A 189 -6.66 17.23 1.49
C VAL A 189 -7.21 17.96 2.71
N HIS A 190 -7.02 17.42 3.91
CA HIS A 190 -7.35 18.11 5.14
C HIS A 190 -6.64 19.44 5.33
N PHE A 191 -5.47 19.61 4.75
CA PHE A 191 -4.78 20.89 4.77
C PHE A 191 -5.55 22.01 4.07
N LEU A 192 -6.41 21.67 3.13
CA LEU A 192 -7.09 22.63 2.29
C LEU A 192 -8.48 22.98 2.79
N ASN A 193 -9.09 22.10 3.57
CA ASN A 193 -10.45 22.28 4.03
C ASN A 193 -10.65 21.65 5.42
N LEU A 194 -10.60 22.49 6.43
CA LEU A 194 -10.79 22.11 7.83
C LEU A 194 -12.26 21.87 8.20
N GLU A 195 -13.20 22.30 7.36
CA GLU A 195 -14.61 22.08 7.61
C GLU A 195 -15.07 20.75 7.01
N PRO A 196 -15.91 20.00 7.73
CA PRO A 196 -16.51 18.78 7.21
C PRO A 196 -17.30 19.02 5.93
N PHE A 197 -17.33 18.01 5.05
CA PHE A 197 -18.13 18.05 3.84
C PHE A 197 -19.59 18.35 4.15
N GLY A 198 -20.17 19.28 3.40
CA GLY A 198 -21.56 19.69 3.54
C GLY A 198 -21.79 20.92 4.41
N CYS A 199 -20.82 21.37 5.23
CA CYS A 199 -20.92 22.60 6.00
C CYS A 199 -20.99 23.84 5.11
N VAL A 200 -20.32 23.80 3.97
CA VAL A 200 -20.25 24.93 3.03
C VAL A 200 -21.21 24.70 1.88
N LYS A 201 -22.04 25.71 1.61
CA LYS A 201 -22.94 25.66 0.46
C LYS A 201 -22.16 25.50 -0.84
N GLY A 202 -22.54 24.50 -1.65
CA GLY A 202 -21.91 24.21 -2.91
C GLY A 202 -20.84 23.11 -2.85
N ASP A 203 -20.53 22.53 -1.68
CA ASP A 203 -19.78 21.27 -1.60
C ASP A 203 -20.52 20.19 -2.39
N LYS A 204 -19.81 19.42 -3.22
CA LYS A 204 -20.40 18.47 -4.14
C LYS A 204 -19.76 17.11 -4.09
N VAL A 205 -20.57 16.08 -4.26
CA VAL A 205 -20.13 14.72 -4.56
C VAL A 205 -21.08 14.09 -5.57
N SER A 206 -20.54 13.40 -6.56
CA SER A 206 -21.32 12.77 -7.62
C SER A 206 -21.10 11.27 -7.63
N TYR A 207 -22.19 10.54 -7.83
CA TYR A 207 -22.19 9.09 -7.91
C TYR A 207 -22.85 8.59 -9.18
N LYS A 208 -22.39 7.42 -9.64
CA LYS A 208 -22.97 6.70 -10.77
C LYS A 208 -23.05 5.22 -10.43
N PHE A 209 -24.23 4.63 -10.62
CA PHE A 209 -24.48 3.21 -10.47
C PHE A 209 -24.58 2.52 -11.83
N ASN A 210 -24.33 1.22 -11.85
CA ASN A 210 -24.71 0.39 -12.99
C ASN A 210 -26.24 0.31 -13.09
N GLU A 211 -26.77 -0.04 -14.26
CA GLU A 211 -28.20 -0.27 -14.43
C GLU A 211 -28.72 -1.30 -13.42
N SER A 212 -29.87 -1.02 -12.85
CA SER A 212 -30.51 -1.85 -11.84
C SER A 212 -31.90 -2.29 -12.29
N ASN A 213 -32.21 -3.56 -12.09
CA ASN A 213 -33.54 -4.14 -12.32
C ASN A 213 -34.34 -4.32 -11.02
N ILE A 214 -33.97 -3.64 -9.94
CA ILE A 214 -34.63 -3.70 -8.65
C ILE A 214 -36.00 -3.02 -8.75
N GLU A 215 -37.05 -3.69 -8.28
CA GLU A 215 -38.37 -3.07 -8.17
C GLU A 215 -38.39 -2.01 -7.06
N ASN A 216 -39.08 -0.89 -7.28
CA ASN A 216 -39.15 0.24 -6.34
C ASN A 216 -37.79 0.59 -5.73
N PRO A 217 -36.79 0.90 -6.57
CA PRO A 217 -35.44 1.12 -6.08
C PRO A 217 -35.35 2.44 -5.31
N VAL A 218 -34.61 2.42 -4.22
CA VAL A 218 -34.15 3.58 -3.48
C VAL A 218 -32.66 3.47 -3.27
N ILE A 219 -32.02 4.57 -2.88
CA ILE A 219 -30.63 4.57 -2.44
C ILE A 219 -30.63 4.66 -0.91
N ALA A 220 -30.30 3.57 -0.23
CA ALA A 220 -30.00 3.59 1.19
C ALA A 220 -28.61 4.17 1.40
N VAL A 221 -28.51 5.26 2.14
CA VAL A 221 -27.24 5.96 2.46
C VAL A 221 -26.92 5.76 3.93
N ARG A 222 -25.75 5.20 4.24
CA ARG A 222 -25.24 5.14 5.60
C ARG A 222 -24.36 6.36 5.87
N TYR A 223 -24.64 7.07 6.95
CA TYR A 223 -24.00 8.34 7.25
C TYR A 223 -24.03 8.65 8.75
N LYS A 224 -23.26 9.65 9.17
CA LYS A 224 -23.46 10.39 10.42
C LYS A 224 -23.27 11.89 10.16
N THR A 225 -23.84 12.74 10.98
CA THR A 225 -23.55 14.17 10.95
C THR A 225 -22.35 14.47 11.85
N VAL A 226 -21.54 15.45 11.46
CA VAL A 226 -20.32 15.85 12.22
C VAL A 226 -20.47 17.23 12.85
N THR A 227 -21.59 17.89 12.59
CA THR A 227 -22.00 19.15 13.23
C THR A 227 -23.46 19.07 13.64
N ASP A 228 -23.87 19.93 14.54
CA ASP A 228 -25.27 19.99 14.99
C ASP A 228 -26.22 20.31 13.83
N GLY A 229 -27.35 19.63 13.79
CA GLY A 229 -28.43 19.86 12.85
C GLY A 229 -28.46 18.92 11.65
N ASP A 230 -29.52 19.04 10.88
CA ASP A 230 -29.76 18.23 9.69
C ASP A 230 -28.90 18.70 8.52
N ALA A 231 -28.26 17.77 7.83
CA ALA A 231 -27.54 18.06 6.59
C ALA A 231 -28.51 18.05 5.39
N GLN A 232 -28.48 19.07 4.55
CA GLN A 232 -29.38 19.21 3.41
C GLN A 232 -28.60 19.40 2.10
N PHE A 233 -29.03 18.64 1.09
CA PHE A 233 -28.43 18.68 -0.23
C PHE A 233 -29.49 18.84 -1.31
N ASP A 234 -29.14 19.52 -2.38
CA ASP A 234 -29.84 19.44 -3.65
C ASP A 234 -29.35 18.20 -4.40
N MET A 235 -30.24 17.31 -4.77
CA MET A 235 -29.97 16.14 -5.60
C MET A 235 -30.67 16.32 -6.95
N ASN A 236 -29.95 16.88 -7.91
CA ASN A 236 -30.47 17.17 -9.26
C ASN A 236 -31.84 17.88 -9.24
N GLY A 237 -32.01 18.89 -8.40
CA GLY A 237 -33.24 19.68 -8.25
C GLY A 237 -34.24 19.16 -7.21
N THR A 238 -33.90 18.08 -6.50
CA THR A 238 -34.70 17.55 -5.39
C THR A 238 -33.94 17.71 -4.07
N THR A 239 -34.52 18.39 -3.09
CA THR A 239 -33.91 18.52 -1.78
C THR A 239 -33.99 17.19 -1.02
N VAL A 240 -32.85 16.65 -0.60
CA VAL A 240 -32.73 15.50 0.31
C VAL A 240 -32.23 15.99 1.67
N THR A 241 -32.73 15.37 2.74
CA THR A 241 -32.38 15.74 4.12
C THR A 241 -31.87 14.50 4.85
N PHE A 242 -30.69 14.64 5.42
CA PHE A 242 -30.10 13.67 6.34
C PHE A 242 -30.28 14.20 7.76
N ALA A 243 -31.17 13.54 8.51
CA ALA A 243 -31.46 13.94 9.89
C ALA A 243 -30.21 13.86 10.77
N HIS A 244 -30.12 14.74 11.76
CA HIS A 244 -29.00 14.73 12.70
C HIS A 244 -28.84 13.37 13.38
N SER A 245 -27.62 12.86 13.36
CA SER A 245 -27.24 11.61 14.03
C SER A 245 -25.75 11.60 14.39
N ASP A 246 -25.46 11.40 15.68
CA ASP A 246 -24.09 11.25 16.18
C ASP A 246 -23.50 9.86 15.86
N ALA A 247 -24.35 8.90 15.54
CA ALA A 247 -23.95 7.55 15.18
C ALA A 247 -24.26 7.26 13.71
N LEU A 248 -23.50 6.34 13.12
CA LEU A 248 -23.76 5.86 11.77
C LEU A 248 -25.18 5.28 11.67
N THR A 249 -26.00 5.87 10.82
CA THR A 249 -27.39 5.48 10.56
C THR A 249 -27.66 5.36 9.08
N ILE A 250 -28.79 4.74 8.71
CA ILE A 250 -29.18 4.55 7.31
C ILE A 250 -30.46 5.33 7.05
N THR A 251 -30.49 6.09 5.96
CA THR A 251 -31.71 6.71 5.43
C THR A 251 -31.84 6.42 3.94
N ALA A 252 -33.07 6.50 3.43
CA ALA A 252 -33.36 6.34 2.00
C ALA A 252 -33.46 7.70 1.31
N ILE A 253 -32.88 7.80 0.12
CA ILE A 253 -33.08 8.91 -0.81
C ILE A 253 -33.62 8.35 -2.14
N PRO A 254 -34.26 9.19 -2.99
CA PRO A 254 -34.77 8.74 -4.28
C PRO A 254 -33.69 8.09 -5.15
N TYR A 255 -34.06 7.04 -5.89
CA TYR A 255 -33.14 6.42 -6.83
C TYR A 255 -32.92 7.29 -8.07
N MET A 256 -31.65 7.50 -8.40
CA MET A 256 -31.16 7.99 -9.68
C MET A 256 -29.91 7.22 -10.05
N GLN A 257 -29.77 6.85 -11.31
CA GLN A 257 -28.59 6.11 -11.78
C GLN A 257 -27.30 6.95 -11.69
N GLU A 258 -27.42 8.24 -11.96
CA GLU A 258 -26.34 9.21 -11.84
C GLU A 258 -26.88 10.49 -11.19
N PHE A 259 -26.24 10.98 -10.16
CA PHE A 259 -26.66 12.16 -9.42
C PHE A 259 -25.51 12.87 -8.73
N THR A 260 -25.74 14.12 -8.39
CA THR A 260 -24.85 14.95 -7.59
C THR A 260 -25.59 15.39 -6.33
N LEU A 261 -24.95 15.23 -5.18
CA LEU A 261 -25.35 15.87 -3.93
C LEU A 261 -24.61 17.19 -3.80
N GLU A 262 -25.31 18.31 -3.94
CA GLU A 262 -24.78 19.66 -3.72
C GLU A 262 -25.27 20.20 -2.39
N SER A 263 -24.36 20.53 -1.49
CA SER A 263 -24.72 21.03 -0.16
C SER A 263 -25.46 22.36 -0.20
N LEU A 264 -26.49 22.46 0.62
CA LEU A 264 -27.21 23.72 0.89
C LEU A 264 -26.57 24.53 2.04
N GLY A 265 -25.46 24.01 2.65
CA GLY A 265 -24.62 24.76 3.60
C GLY A 265 -25.22 24.82 5.00
N LYS A 266 -25.74 23.70 5.53
CA LYS A 266 -26.32 23.68 6.88
C LYS A 266 -25.47 22.90 7.88
N ALA A 267 -25.32 21.60 7.68
CA ALA A 267 -24.55 20.74 8.58
C ALA A 267 -23.55 19.90 7.80
N GLY A 268 -22.43 19.56 8.45
CA GLY A 268 -21.45 18.63 7.92
C GLY A 268 -21.90 17.19 8.06
N ILE A 269 -21.46 16.35 7.12
CA ILE A 269 -21.84 14.94 7.03
C ILE A 269 -20.64 14.09 6.63
N GLU A 270 -20.55 12.90 7.20
CA GLU A 270 -19.70 11.82 6.74
C GLU A 270 -20.57 10.74 6.09
N LEU A 271 -20.33 10.47 4.82
CA LEU A 271 -20.98 9.40 4.07
C LEU A 271 -20.12 8.15 4.12
N ASP A 272 -20.70 7.02 4.47
CA ASP A 272 -20.02 5.73 4.57
C ASP A 272 -20.20 4.90 3.29
N PHE A 273 -21.44 4.54 2.99
CA PHE A 273 -21.76 3.83 1.76
C PHE A 273 -23.14 4.20 1.22
N LEU A 274 -23.34 3.86 -0.04
CA LEU A 274 -24.61 3.95 -0.73
C LEU A 274 -25.01 2.54 -1.21
N CYS A 275 -26.28 2.19 -1.09
CA CYS A 275 -26.78 0.89 -1.53
C CYS A 275 -28.08 1.06 -2.30
N VAL A 276 -28.10 0.65 -3.57
CA VAL A 276 -29.34 0.56 -4.34
C VAL A 276 -30.07 -0.69 -3.91
N VAL A 277 -31.28 -0.54 -3.38
CA VAL A 277 -32.06 -1.62 -2.76
C VAL A 277 -33.54 -1.38 -2.96
N ASN A 278 -34.37 -2.44 -2.88
CA ASN A 278 -35.82 -2.27 -2.81
C ASN A 278 -36.21 -1.52 -1.51
N GLU A 279 -37.11 -0.56 -1.58
CA GLU A 279 -37.53 0.25 -0.43
C GLU A 279 -37.96 -0.60 0.79
N ASN A 280 -38.61 -1.74 0.56
CA ASN A 280 -39.06 -2.64 1.63
C ASN A 280 -37.94 -3.49 2.26
N ASP A 281 -36.75 -3.44 1.69
CA ASP A 281 -35.61 -4.29 2.11
C ASP A 281 -34.50 -3.51 2.83
N ILE A 282 -34.67 -2.21 3.06
CA ILE A 282 -33.66 -1.35 3.74
C ILE A 282 -33.29 -1.92 5.10
N GLU A 283 -34.25 -2.40 5.89
CA GLU A 283 -34.02 -2.97 7.23
C GLU A 283 -33.22 -4.29 7.21
N LYS A 284 -33.05 -4.91 6.04
CA LYS A 284 -32.22 -6.10 5.86
C LYS A 284 -30.74 -5.79 5.72
N ILE A 285 -30.38 -4.53 5.51
CA ILE A 285 -28.98 -4.09 5.49
C ILE A 285 -28.44 -4.18 6.92
N LYS A 286 -27.39 -4.96 7.13
CA LYS A 286 -26.74 -5.14 8.43
C LYS A 286 -25.27 -4.73 8.35
N CYS A 287 -24.80 -4.08 9.41
CA CYS A 287 -23.42 -3.66 9.55
C CYS A 287 -22.88 -4.19 10.88
N GLU A 288 -21.80 -4.95 10.84
CA GLU A 288 -21.15 -5.53 12.02
C GLU A 288 -19.65 -5.25 11.97
N THR A 289 -19.11 -4.71 13.06
CA THR A 289 -17.65 -4.52 13.17
C THR A 289 -17.00 -5.84 13.58
N LYS A 290 -16.03 -6.29 12.81
CA LYS A 290 -15.29 -7.53 13.01
C LYS A 290 -13.79 -7.29 13.03
N ALA A 291 -13.06 -8.09 13.80
CA ALA A 291 -11.60 -8.15 13.72
C ALA A 291 -11.15 -8.92 12.48
N GLN A 292 -10.00 -8.54 11.94
CA GLN A 292 -9.37 -9.27 10.83
C GLN A 292 -8.87 -10.65 11.32
N PRO A 293 -8.91 -11.68 10.47
CA PRO A 293 -8.51 -13.04 10.83
C PRO A 293 -6.99 -13.23 10.75
N TYR A 294 -6.25 -12.57 11.64
CA TYR A 294 -4.78 -12.59 11.63
C TYR A 294 -4.16 -13.88 12.14
N MET A 295 -4.84 -14.60 13.02
CA MET A 295 -4.27 -15.72 13.75
C MET A 295 -4.24 -16.99 12.92
N PRO A 296 -3.07 -17.60 12.63
CA PRO A 296 -2.99 -18.89 11.98
C PRO A 296 -3.07 -20.04 12.99
N GLU A 297 -3.60 -21.19 12.54
CA GLU A 297 -3.24 -22.47 13.13
C GLU A 297 -1.84 -22.90 12.66
N ILE A 298 -1.02 -23.34 13.60
CA ILE A 298 0.38 -23.66 13.32
C ILE A 298 0.64 -25.14 13.56
N GLU A 299 1.09 -25.83 12.52
CA GLU A 299 1.58 -27.19 12.58
C GLU A 299 3.07 -27.21 12.25
N THR A 300 3.88 -27.88 13.05
CA THR A 300 5.31 -28.02 12.82
C THR A 300 5.76 -29.45 12.72
N LYS A 301 6.75 -29.72 11.87
CA LYS A 301 7.30 -31.06 11.68
C LYS A 301 8.82 -30.96 11.49
N VAL A 302 9.56 -31.68 12.33
CA VAL A 302 11.00 -31.86 12.16
C VAL A 302 11.22 -32.96 11.13
N LEU A 303 12.06 -32.68 10.15
CA LEU A 303 12.44 -33.60 9.08
C LEU A 303 13.91 -34.06 9.29
N ASP A 304 14.34 -35.09 8.55
CA ASP A 304 15.72 -35.51 8.60
C ASP A 304 16.71 -34.40 8.21
N ASN A 305 16.31 -33.55 7.25
CA ASN A 305 17.09 -32.45 6.71
C ASN A 305 16.36 -31.11 6.80
N GLY A 306 15.78 -30.77 7.96
CA GLY A 306 15.15 -29.47 8.12
C GLY A 306 13.97 -29.45 9.07
N HIS A 307 13.21 -28.37 8.96
CA HIS A 307 12.01 -28.10 9.74
C HIS A 307 10.95 -27.47 8.83
N ILE A 308 9.74 -27.97 8.89
CA ILE A 308 8.61 -27.43 8.14
C ILE A 308 7.56 -26.89 9.10
N THR A 309 7.09 -25.67 8.82
CA THR A 309 5.98 -25.02 9.50
C THR A 309 4.87 -24.79 8.51
N LYS A 310 3.66 -25.19 8.87
CA LYS A 310 2.43 -24.93 8.13
C LYS A 310 1.59 -23.93 8.90
N LEU A 311 1.13 -22.88 8.20
CA LEU A 311 0.30 -21.80 8.72
C LEU A 311 -1.03 -21.83 7.99
N THR A 312 -2.11 -22.18 8.69
CA THR A 312 -3.46 -22.25 8.14
C THR A 312 -4.28 -21.11 8.69
N TYR A 313 -4.92 -20.35 7.80
CA TYR A 313 -5.84 -19.26 8.14
C TYR A 313 -7.24 -19.64 7.72
N ASP A 314 -8.23 -19.51 8.60
CA ASP A 314 -9.64 -19.89 8.32
C ASP A 314 -10.24 -19.15 7.11
N CYS A 315 -9.73 -17.97 6.81
CA CYS A 315 -10.18 -17.14 5.69
C CYS A 315 -9.51 -17.48 4.35
N LEU A 316 -8.58 -18.44 4.30
CA LEU A 316 -7.83 -18.81 3.10
C LEU A 316 -8.08 -20.27 2.72
N GLU A 317 -8.21 -20.53 1.42
CA GLU A 317 -8.35 -21.89 0.90
C GLU A 317 -7.07 -22.73 1.05
N LYS A 318 -5.89 -22.08 0.98
CA LYS A 318 -4.60 -22.76 1.02
C LYS A 318 -3.72 -22.24 2.15
N PRO A 319 -3.04 -23.14 2.88
CA PRO A 319 -2.06 -22.73 3.89
C PRO A 319 -0.80 -22.17 3.27
N PHE A 320 0.03 -21.52 4.10
CA PHE A 320 1.40 -21.20 3.79
C PHE A 320 2.36 -22.16 4.49
N TYR A 321 3.47 -22.48 3.83
CA TYR A 321 4.51 -23.34 4.34
C TYR A 321 5.84 -22.61 4.38
N ILE A 322 6.57 -22.81 5.47
CA ILE A 322 7.94 -22.36 5.66
C ILE A 322 8.80 -23.61 5.89
N LEU A 323 9.67 -23.92 4.96
CA LEU A 323 10.63 -25.02 5.09
C LEU A 323 12.03 -24.46 5.25
N THR A 324 12.67 -24.73 6.38
CA THR A 324 14.09 -24.39 6.63
C THR A 324 14.95 -25.64 6.52
N GLY A 325 16.17 -25.50 6.02
CA GLY A 325 17.18 -26.55 6.02
C GLY A 325 17.84 -26.78 7.39
N ASN A 326 17.51 -25.96 8.39
CA ASN A 326 18.12 -25.98 9.71
C ASN A 326 17.18 -26.61 10.75
N LYS A 327 17.72 -27.53 11.58
CA LYS A 327 16.95 -28.18 12.66
C LYS A 327 16.94 -27.36 13.95
N ASN A 328 17.83 -26.40 14.12
CA ASN A 328 17.93 -25.55 15.30
C ASN A 328 16.96 -24.38 15.21
N THR A 329 15.70 -24.68 15.01
CA THR A 329 14.64 -23.69 14.90
C THR A 329 13.84 -23.61 16.19
N ARG A 330 13.28 -22.43 16.43
CA ARG A 330 12.29 -22.20 17.48
C ARG A 330 11.14 -21.40 16.91
N GLU A 331 9.95 -21.95 17.02
CA GLU A 331 8.73 -21.29 16.61
C GLU A 331 8.16 -20.44 17.76
N ARG A 332 7.69 -19.24 17.43
CA ARG A 332 7.04 -18.32 18.36
C ARG A 332 5.90 -17.60 17.66
N GLN A 333 4.90 -17.23 18.43
CA GLN A 333 3.88 -16.28 18.02
C GLN A 333 4.11 -14.97 18.77
N LEU A 334 3.94 -13.86 18.08
CA LEU A 334 4.10 -12.52 18.61
C LEU A 334 2.76 -11.82 18.49
N ASP A 335 2.22 -11.51 19.66
CA ASP A 335 1.01 -10.70 19.76
C ASP A 335 1.43 -9.23 19.73
N SER A 336 1.08 -8.56 18.65
CA SER A 336 1.49 -7.18 18.41
C SER A 336 0.60 -6.55 17.34
N GLY A 337 0.29 -5.27 17.48
CA GLY A 337 -0.53 -4.51 16.54
C GLY A 337 0.16 -4.22 15.21
N SER A 338 1.49 -4.42 15.12
CA SER A 338 2.26 -4.26 13.89
C SER A 338 3.52 -5.10 13.91
N LEU A 339 4.03 -5.43 12.72
CA LEU A 339 5.30 -6.15 12.61
C LEU A 339 6.47 -5.33 13.16
N GLU A 340 6.44 -4.01 13.04
CA GLU A 340 7.46 -3.12 13.61
C GLU A 340 7.53 -3.25 15.12
N ASP A 341 6.39 -3.23 15.81
CA ASP A 341 6.33 -3.41 17.26
C ASP A 341 6.88 -4.78 17.65
N ALA A 342 6.53 -5.82 16.89
CA ALA A 342 7.06 -7.16 17.10
C ALA A 342 8.58 -7.22 16.90
N LEU A 343 9.12 -6.56 15.89
CA LEU A 343 10.55 -6.49 15.63
C LEU A 343 11.29 -5.76 16.74
N ILE A 344 10.80 -4.60 17.16
CA ILE A 344 11.41 -3.82 18.23
C ILE A 344 11.41 -4.60 19.55
N ASN A 345 10.28 -5.17 19.94
CA ASN A 345 10.14 -5.93 21.17
C ASN A 345 11.03 -7.17 21.24
N ARG A 346 11.42 -7.72 20.10
CA ARG A 346 12.19 -8.96 20.03
C ARG A 346 13.65 -8.77 19.69
N LEU A 347 13.98 -7.74 18.96
CA LEU A 347 15.33 -7.52 18.45
C LEU A 347 16.08 -6.42 19.17
N SER A 348 15.40 -5.44 19.77
CA SER A 348 16.04 -4.48 20.66
C SER A 348 16.34 -5.14 22.02
N ASN A 349 17.50 -4.86 22.53
CA ASN A 349 18.01 -5.44 23.77
C ASN A 349 17.88 -4.46 24.93
N GLY A 350 16.75 -4.50 25.59
CA GLY A 350 16.52 -3.72 26.79
C GLY A 350 15.56 -2.57 26.61
N ASP A 351 14.88 -2.26 27.67
CA ASP A 351 13.77 -1.32 27.71
C ASP A 351 14.17 0.09 27.26
N HIS A 352 15.37 0.51 27.68
CA HIS A 352 15.90 1.83 27.36
C HIS A 352 16.20 2.04 25.85
N THR A 353 16.72 1.02 25.19
CA THR A 353 16.95 1.05 23.74
C THR A 353 15.62 1.12 22.98
N TYR A 354 14.62 0.42 23.47
CA TYR A 354 13.28 0.46 22.90
C TYR A 354 12.66 1.87 23.03
N ASP A 355 12.78 2.49 24.19
CA ASP A 355 12.26 3.84 24.44
C ASP A 355 12.96 4.86 23.54
N ASP A 356 14.29 4.81 23.47
CA ASP A 356 15.07 5.69 22.61
C ASP A 356 14.67 5.56 21.13
N LEU A 357 14.52 4.32 20.64
CA LEU A 357 14.07 4.08 19.28
C LEU A 357 12.65 4.58 19.07
N SER A 358 11.74 4.37 20.01
CA SER A 358 10.36 4.79 19.91
C SER A 358 10.22 6.31 19.86
N GLU A 359 11.04 7.03 20.59
CA GLU A 359 11.07 8.49 20.60
C GLU A 359 11.68 9.05 19.32
N THR A 360 12.72 8.41 18.82
CA THR A 360 13.45 8.88 17.62
C THR A 360 12.67 8.66 16.33
N PHE A 361 11.98 7.52 16.21
CA PHE A 361 11.48 7.08 14.89
C PHE A 361 9.99 7.22 14.68
N SER A 362 9.17 7.34 15.64
CA SER A 362 7.79 7.79 15.56
C SER A 362 6.94 7.33 16.75
N GLY A 363 5.80 7.98 16.96
CA GLY A 363 4.78 7.52 17.88
C GLY A 363 4.20 6.14 17.57
N SER A 364 4.44 5.59 16.35
CA SER A 364 3.98 4.24 15.98
C SER A 364 4.65 3.13 16.78
N PHE A 365 5.86 3.34 17.24
CA PHE A 365 6.57 2.38 18.10
C PHE A 365 6.04 2.34 19.53
N LYS A 366 5.31 3.36 19.93
CA LYS A 366 4.62 3.42 21.23
C LYS A 366 3.26 2.73 21.23
N ARG A 367 2.88 2.08 20.13
CA ARG A 367 1.61 1.34 20.09
C ARG A 367 1.62 0.23 21.13
N LYS A 368 0.53 0.18 21.88
CA LYS A 368 0.29 -0.94 22.79
C LYS A 368 0.13 -2.21 21.98
N HIS A 369 0.53 -3.32 22.56
CA HIS A 369 0.14 -4.63 22.04
C HIS A 369 -1.36 -4.66 21.85
N SER A 370 -1.82 -5.23 20.75
CA SER A 370 -3.23 -5.46 20.50
C SER A 370 -3.42 -6.95 20.19
N ASP A 371 -4.60 -7.44 20.49
CA ASP A 371 -4.99 -8.81 20.14
C ASP A 371 -5.36 -8.94 18.65
N ASP A 372 -5.27 -7.84 17.91
CA ASP A 372 -5.73 -7.73 16.52
C ASP A 372 -4.70 -8.17 15.49
N GLY A 373 -3.46 -8.39 15.86
CA GLY A 373 -2.39 -8.79 14.95
C GLY A 373 -1.55 -9.92 15.53
N PHE A 374 -1.33 -10.96 14.75
CA PHE A 374 -0.58 -12.12 15.18
C PHE A 374 0.50 -12.49 14.17
N PHE A 375 1.76 -12.43 14.60
CA PHE A 375 2.92 -12.69 13.76
C PHE A 375 3.58 -14.01 14.15
N HIS A 376 3.84 -14.84 13.15
CA HIS A 376 4.62 -16.03 13.32
C HIS A 376 6.11 -15.71 13.17
N ASN A 377 6.93 -16.20 14.08
CA ASN A 377 8.39 -16.08 14.04
C ASN A 377 9.05 -17.44 14.10
N THR A 378 9.73 -17.79 13.03
CA THR A 378 10.70 -18.90 13.01
C THR A 378 12.08 -18.34 13.31
N LEU A 379 12.66 -18.75 14.41
CA LEU A 379 14.00 -18.35 14.84
C LEU A 379 15.01 -19.47 14.56
N ILE A 380 15.96 -19.23 13.67
CA ILE A 380 17.14 -20.06 13.47
C ILE A 380 18.26 -19.47 14.32
N LYS A 381 18.78 -20.24 15.26
CA LYS A 381 19.79 -19.76 16.22
C LYS A 381 21.07 -20.57 16.17
N SER A 382 22.13 -19.97 16.74
CA SER A 382 23.45 -20.55 16.79
C SER A 382 24.09 -20.78 15.42
N ILE A 383 23.95 -19.77 14.54
CA ILE A 383 24.70 -19.72 13.28
C ILE A 383 26.09 -19.20 13.60
N PHE A 384 27.03 -20.13 13.73
CA PHE A 384 28.41 -19.82 14.06
C PHE A 384 29.24 -19.68 12.78
N ILE A 385 29.94 -18.54 12.63
CA ILE A 385 30.68 -18.20 11.43
C ILE A 385 32.13 -17.90 11.79
N GLU A 386 33.05 -18.72 11.30
CA GLU A 386 34.48 -18.55 11.49
C GLU A 386 35.02 -17.26 10.86
N PRO A 387 36.15 -16.73 11.31
CA PRO A 387 36.79 -15.57 10.72
C PRO A 387 37.04 -15.73 9.22
N ASN A 388 36.72 -14.68 8.46
CA ASN A 388 36.90 -14.63 7.00
C ASN A 388 36.20 -15.76 6.22
N THR A 389 35.03 -16.19 6.70
CA THR A 389 34.17 -17.18 6.04
C THR A 389 32.74 -16.69 5.88
N SER A 390 31.91 -17.46 5.20
CA SER A 390 30.47 -17.25 5.13
C SER A 390 29.68 -18.51 5.48
N HIS A 391 28.41 -18.33 5.83
CA HIS A 391 27.46 -19.40 6.08
C HIS A 391 26.16 -19.11 5.31
N ILE A 392 25.54 -20.15 4.74
CA ILE A 392 24.32 -20.02 3.94
C ILE A 392 23.17 -20.76 4.61
N GLU A 393 22.04 -20.08 4.74
CA GLU A 393 20.75 -20.66 5.12
C GLU A 393 19.78 -20.57 3.95
N TYR A 394 19.00 -21.65 3.76
CA TYR A 394 17.95 -21.72 2.75
C TYR A 394 16.59 -21.85 3.41
N VAL A 395 15.62 -21.09 2.92
CA VAL A 395 14.23 -21.19 3.35
C VAL A 395 13.32 -21.19 2.12
N MET A 396 12.47 -22.22 2.04
CA MET A 396 11.44 -22.29 1.00
C MET A 396 10.12 -21.78 1.55
N LEU A 397 9.53 -20.84 0.86
CA LEU A 397 8.20 -20.30 1.12
C LEU A 397 7.25 -20.76 0.03
N SER A 398 6.11 -21.36 0.39
CA SER A 398 5.20 -21.96 -0.60
C SER A 398 3.76 -22.03 -0.10
N GLN A 399 2.79 -22.05 -1.03
CA GLN A 399 1.40 -22.45 -0.75
C GLN A 399 1.11 -23.93 -1.04
N ASN A 400 2.10 -24.68 -1.47
CA ASN A 400 2.03 -26.13 -1.59
C ASN A 400 3.09 -26.75 -0.69
N GLU A 401 2.81 -27.90 -0.05
CA GLU A 401 3.79 -28.52 0.84
C GLU A 401 5.14 -28.74 0.14
N PRO A 402 6.19 -28.04 0.55
CA PRO A 402 7.49 -28.13 -0.11
C PRO A 402 8.22 -29.39 0.34
N LYS A 403 9.04 -29.92 -0.55
CA LYS A 403 9.95 -31.03 -0.21
C LYS A 403 11.32 -30.49 0.12
N PRO A 404 12.03 -31.05 1.12
CA PRO A 404 13.42 -30.72 1.36
C PRO A 404 14.26 -31.04 0.13
N LEU A 405 15.16 -30.14 -0.23
CA LEU A 405 16.09 -30.26 -1.33
C LEU A 405 17.53 -30.35 -0.79
N SER A 406 18.44 -30.82 -1.61
CA SER A 406 19.88 -30.71 -1.30
C SER A 406 20.37 -29.27 -1.46
N ASN A 407 21.51 -28.94 -0.87
CA ASN A 407 22.12 -27.62 -1.04
C ASN A 407 22.44 -27.32 -2.51
N GLU A 408 22.82 -28.32 -3.28
CA GLU A 408 23.08 -28.21 -4.72
C GLU A 408 21.81 -27.85 -5.50
N GLU A 409 20.68 -28.44 -5.13
CA GLU A 409 19.38 -28.13 -5.74
C GLU A 409 18.91 -26.72 -5.40
N TYR A 410 19.06 -26.28 -4.14
CA TYR A 410 18.77 -24.90 -3.74
C TYR A 410 19.65 -23.89 -4.50
N GLU A 411 20.97 -24.18 -4.61
CA GLU A 411 21.89 -23.33 -5.38
C GLU A 411 21.54 -23.29 -6.88
N ALA A 412 21.05 -24.40 -7.43
CA ALA A 412 20.58 -24.43 -8.82
C ALA A 412 19.36 -23.52 -9.03
N ILE A 413 18.40 -23.54 -8.11
CA ILE A 413 17.24 -22.62 -8.13
C ILE A 413 17.71 -21.16 -8.10
N TYR A 414 18.58 -20.82 -7.14
CA TYR A 414 19.14 -19.48 -7.00
C TYR A 414 19.84 -19.01 -8.28
N LYS A 415 20.77 -19.82 -8.82
CA LYS A 415 21.54 -19.50 -10.03
C LYS A 415 20.64 -19.33 -11.25
N ASN A 416 19.64 -20.20 -11.40
CA ASN A 416 18.69 -20.12 -12.52
C ASN A 416 17.81 -18.87 -12.42
N ALA A 417 17.30 -18.56 -11.23
CA ALA A 417 16.50 -17.35 -11.02
C ALA A 417 17.31 -16.08 -11.22
N LYS A 418 18.58 -16.06 -10.75
CA LYS A 418 19.49 -14.93 -10.93
C LYS A 418 19.92 -14.72 -12.38
N LYS A 419 19.93 -15.77 -13.20
CA LYS A 419 20.33 -15.67 -14.60
C LYS A 419 19.46 -14.63 -15.34
N GLY A 420 20.12 -13.68 -16.01
CA GLY A 420 19.45 -12.57 -16.69
C GLY A 420 19.06 -11.41 -15.79
N SER A 421 19.51 -11.40 -14.52
CA SER A 421 19.46 -10.21 -13.67
C SER A 421 20.75 -9.40 -13.73
N GLU A 422 21.73 -9.89 -14.50
CA GLU A 422 22.98 -9.16 -14.69
C GLU A 422 22.72 -7.79 -15.32
N PRO A 423 23.59 -6.82 -15.04
CA PRO A 423 23.47 -5.47 -15.59
C PRO A 423 23.42 -5.49 -17.12
N ALA A 424 22.70 -4.54 -17.71
CA ALA A 424 22.67 -4.36 -19.15
C ALA A 424 24.09 -4.18 -19.73
N ASN A 425 24.29 -4.68 -20.95
CA ASN A 425 25.56 -4.47 -21.65
C ASN A 425 25.75 -2.99 -22.00
N PHE A 426 26.64 -2.35 -21.29
CA PHE A 426 27.06 -0.99 -21.57
C PHE A 426 28.18 -0.99 -22.61
N ASN A 427 28.25 0.08 -23.41
CA ASN A 427 29.47 0.37 -24.17
C ASN A 427 30.66 0.63 -23.22
N GLU A 428 31.88 0.66 -23.75
CA GLU A 428 33.09 0.85 -22.92
C GLU A 428 33.01 2.08 -22.01
N ALA A 429 32.45 3.19 -22.49
CA ALA A 429 32.31 4.41 -21.70
C ALA A 429 31.30 4.28 -20.56
N GLY A 430 30.27 3.45 -20.73
CA GLY A 430 29.21 3.21 -19.76
C GLY A 430 29.56 2.16 -18.69
N LYS A 431 30.54 1.28 -18.93
CA LYS A 431 30.90 0.19 -17.99
C LYS A 431 31.16 0.64 -16.56
N LYS A 432 31.74 1.80 -16.38
CA LYS A 432 32.02 2.38 -15.04
C LYS A 432 30.77 2.69 -14.23
N TYR A 433 29.60 2.78 -14.86
CA TYR A 433 28.31 3.08 -14.22
C TYR A 433 27.46 1.84 -13.99
N THR A 434 27.91 0.64 -14.37
CA THR A 434 27.14 -0.61 -14.27
C THR A 434 26.56 -0.83 -12.88
N LEU A 435 27.37 -0.72 -11.84
CA LEU A 435 26.93 -0.92 -10.46
C LEU A 435 25.87 0.13 -10.05
N SER A 436 26.12 1.40 -10.31
CA SER A 436 25.20 2.48 -9.97
C SER A 436 23.85 2.31 -10.67
N THR A 437 23.86 1.94 -11.96
CA THR A 437 22.65 1.71 -12.73
C THR A 437 21.85 0.51 -12.19
N GLU A 438 22.53 -0.57 -11.82
CA GLU A 438 21.86 -1.74 -11.27
C GLU A 438 21.24 -1.46 -9.89
N ILE A 439 21.94 -0.71 -9.03
CA ILE A 439 21.40 -0.29 -7.73
C ILE A 439 20.19 0.62 -7.92
N LEU A 440 20.27 1.62 -8.79
CA LEU A 440 19.15 2.53 -9.08
C LEU A 440 17.95 1.78 -9.65
N LYS A 441 18.16 0.89 -10.61
CA LYS A 441 17.12 0.01 -11.17
C LYS A 441 16.46 -0.83 -10.07
N SER A 442 17.27 -1.49 -9.25
CA SER A 442 16.77 -2.37 -8.19
C SER A 442 15.99 -1.59 -7.14
N THR A 443 16.45 -0.40 -6.76
CA THR A 443 15.75 0.50 -5.85
C THR A 443 14.40 0.92 -6.43
N LEU A 444 14.39 1.35 -7.68
CA LEU A 444 13.16 1.77 -8.37
C LEU A 444 12.14 0.64 -8.45
N LEU A 445 12.57 -0.56 -8.84
CA LEU A 445 11.70 -1.73 -8.95
C LEU A 445 11.17 -2.22 -7.59
N THR A 446 11.96 -2.10 -6.53
CA THR A 446 11.56 -2.60 -5.20
C THR A 446 10.85 -1.56 -4.34
N ASN A 447 10.87 -0.29 -4.71
CA ASN A 447 10.02 0.74 -4.11
C ASN A 447 8.59 0.62 -4.65
N VAL A 448 7.99 -0.50 -4.36
CA VAL A 448 6.63 -0.87 -4.76
C VAL A 448 5.89 -1.37 -3.53
N VAL A 449 4.63 -1.01 -3.40
CA VAL A 449 3.80 -1.32 -2.23
C VAL A 449 2.42 -1.82 -2.63
N TYR A 450 1.79 -2.58 -1.73
CA TYR A 450 0.39 -3.00 -1.79
C TYR A 450 -0.12 -3.15 -0.34
N PRO A 451 -1.38 -2.82 -0.04
CA PRO A 451 -2.33 -2.16 -0.92
C PRO A 451 -2.16 -0.65 -0.91
N VAL A 452 -2.48 -0.02 -2.02
CA VAL A 452 -2.82 1.39 -2.07
C VAL A 452 -4.26 1.47 -2.56
N TYR A 453 -5.14 2.09 -1.78
CA TYR A 453 -6.55 2.19 -2.15
C TYR A 453 -6.73 3.30 -3.18
N ARG A 454 -7.42 2.96 -4.26
CA ARG A 454 -7.75 3.87 -5.34
C ARG A 454 -9.19 3.61 -5.77
N HIS A 455 -10.11 4.45 -5.35
CA HIS A 455 -11.51 4.50 -5.79
C HIS A 455 -12.16 3.13 -6.09
N GLY A 456 -12.39 2.35 -5.04
CA GLY A 456 -13.04 1.04 -5.15
C GLY A 456 -12.11 -0.16 -5.30
N GLU A 457 -10.81 0.05 -5.50
CA GLU A 457 -9.87 -1.06 -5.65
C GLU A 457 -8.55 -0.86 -4.88
N ASN A 458 -7.98 -1.97 -4.43
CA ASN A 458 -6.64 -2.01 -3.86
C ASN A 458 -5.63 -2.34 -4.96
N VAL A 459 -4.66 -1.47 -5.19
CA VAL A 459 -3.69 -1.58 -6.28
C VAL A 459 -2.27 -1.67 -5.78
N ILE A 460 -1.38 -2.26 -6.60
CA ILE A 460 0.07 -2.17 -6.44
C ILE A 460 0.51 -0.81 -6.97
N HIS A 461 1.39 -0.12 -6.24
CA HIS A 461 1.88 1.17 -6.68
C HIS A 461 3.39 1.33 -6.46
N HIS A 462 4.09 1.90 -7.44
CA HIS A 462 5.49 2.28 -7.32
C HIS A 462 5.58 3.65 -6.65
N THR A 463 6.32 3.74 -5.56
CA THR A 463 6.41 4.92 -4.69
C THR A 463 7.83 5.47 -4.63
N PRO A 464 8.03 6.71 -4.18
CA PRO A 464 9.39 7.27 -3.96
C PRO A 464 10.18 6.47 -2.91
N GLY A 465 9.48 5.84 -1.98
CA GLY A 465 10.05 4.98 -0.95
C GLY A 465 8.99 4.13 -0.27
N LYS A 466 9.37 2.98 0.28
CA LYS A 466 8.40 2.03 0.86
C LYS A 466 7.48 2.60 1.93
N ARG A 467 7.93 3.61 2.67
CA ARG A 467 7.12 4.27 3.71
C ARG A 467 6.21 5.38 3.18
N TRP A 468 6.41 5.79 1.92
CA TRP A 468 5.61 6.78 1.24
C TRP A 468 4.61 6.06 0.33
N ASP A 469 3.63 5.45 0.96
CA ASP A 469 2.72 4.47 0.37
C ASP A 469 1.49 5.08 -0.32
N SER A 470 1.65 6.26 -0.86
CA SER A 470 0.57 7.03 -1.47
C SER A 470 0.87 7.41 -2.92
N PHE A 471 -0.14 7.92 -3.61
CA PHE A 471 0.01 8.48 -4.95
C PHE A 471 0.63 9.89 -4.87
N TYR A 472 1.92 9.98 -5.18
CA TYR A 472 2.65 11.25 -5.29
C TYR A 472 2.70 11.67 -6.74
N THR A 473 2.08 12.81 -7.10
CA THR A 473 1.82 13.20 -8.49
C THR A 473 3.08 13.26 -9.34
N TRP A 474 3.98 14.17 -9.04
CA TRP A 474 5.16 14.37 -9.88
C TRP A 474 6.17 13.24 -9.76
N ASP A 475 6.28 12.63 -8.57
CA ASP A 475 7.12 11.45 -8.36
C ASP A 475 6.67 10.28 -9.24
N SER A 476 5.36 10.05 -9.37
CA SER A 476 4.82 8.96 -10.21
C SER A 476 5.30 9.06 -11.65
N GLY A 477 5.31 10.26 -12.24
CA GLY A 477 5.80 10.44 -13.59
C GLY A 477 7.32 10.26 -13.71
N PHE A 478 8.11 10.72 -12.73
CA PHE A 478 9.55 10.45 -12.71
C PHE A 478 9.87 8.98 -12.52
N ILE A 479 9.12 8.29 -11.64
CA ILE A 479 9.22 6.84 -11.44
C ILE A 479 8.91 6.12 -12.75
N GLY A 480 7.81 6.49 -13.42
CA GLY A 480 7.43 5.92 -14.71
C GLY A 480 8.49 6.11 -15.79
N MET A 481 9.09 7.29 -15.89
CA MET A 481 10.22 7.55 -16.81
C MET A 481 11.44 6.68 -16.46
N GLY A 482 11.74 6.50 -15.17
CA GLY A 482 12.80 5.58 -14.74
C GLY A 482 12.47 4.11 -15.07
N LEU A 483 11.24 3.68 -14.85
CA LEU A 483 10.79 2.33 -15.22
C LEU A 483 10.86 2.07 -16.72
N LEU A 484 10.66 3.10 -17.55
CA LEU A 484 10.74 3.02 -19.00
C LEU A 484 12.13 2.59 -19.50
N GLU A 485 13.18 2.88 -18.73
CA GLU A 485 14.55 2.45 -19.08
C GLU A 485 14.72 0.92 -19.03
N PHE A 486 13.86 0.23 -18.30
CA PHE A 486 13.96 -1.22 -18.06
C PHE A 486 12.76 -1.98 -18.60
N SER A 487 11.56 -1.40 -18.55
CA SER A 487 10.32 -2.06 -18.92
C SER A 487 9.24 -1.06 -19.34
N PRO A 488 8.97 -0.92 -20.65
CA PRO A 488 7.84 -0.11 -21.10
C PRO A 488 6.50 -0.54 -20.49
N LYS A 489 6.32 -1.82 -20.17
CA LYS A 489 5.10 -2.32 -19.51
C LYS A 489 4.93 -1.80 -18.10
N LEU A 490 6.01 -1.71 -17.31
CA LEU A 490 5.94 -1.15 -15.96
C LEU A 490 5.72 0.37 -15.98
N CYS A 491 6.32 1.08 -16.94
CA CYS A 491 6.02 2.48 -17.19
C CYS A 491 4.52 2.67 -17.51
N GLN A 492 3.99 1.92 -18.46
CA GLN A 492 2.57 1.98 -18.79
C GLN A 492 1.68 1.65 -17.59
N TYR A 493 2.06 0.65 -16.77
CA TYR A 493 1.35 0.32 -15.54
C TYR A 493 1.34 1.50 -14.56
N ALA A 494 2.48 2.11 -14.28
CA ALA A 494 2.59 3.25 -13.36
C ALA A 494 1.74 4.43 -13.82
N LEU A 495 1.76 4.72 -15.12
CA LEU A 495 0.95 5.77 -15.72
C LEU A 495 -0.55 5.45 -15.63
N ASP A 496 -0.98 4.20 -15.90
CA ASP A 496 -2.38 3.76 -15.81
C ASP A 496 -2.90 3.81 -14.37
N MET A 497 -2.06 3.47 -13.39
CA MET A 497 -2.44 3.55 -11.97
C MET A 497 -2.69 4.99 -11.53
N TYR A 498 -1.96 5.94 -12.07
CA TYR A 498 -2.11 7.36 -11.74
C TYR A 498 -3.27 8.03 -12.49
N LEU A 499 -3.42 7.77 -13.79
CA LEU A 499 -4.43 8.42 -14.61
C LEU A 499 -5.82 7.80 -14.39
N CYS A 500 -6.78 8.65 -14.08
CA CYS A 500 -8.19 8.28 -13.93
C CYS A 500 -8.88 8.06 -15.29
N ASP A 501 -9.91 7.27 -15.31
CA ASP A 501 -10.81 7.13 -16.45
C ASP A 501 -12.06 8.02 -16.29
N ASP A 502 -13.04 7.86 -17.18
CA ASP A 502 -14.28 8.65 -17.17
C ASP A 502 -15.23 8.30 -16.01
N THR A 503 -14.97 7.19 -15.30
CA THR A 503 -15.73 6.80 -14.11
C THR A 503 -15.21 7.48 -12.86
N ASN A 504 -13.97 8.01 -12.90
CA ASN A 504 -13.35 8.75 -11.82
C ASN A 504 -12.42 9.84 -12.36
N LYS A 505 -12.83 11.09 -12.22
CA LYS A 505 -12.16 12.27 -12.81
C LYS A 505 -11.42 13.11 -11.79
N ASP A 506 -11.34 12.65 -10.55
CA ASP A 506 -10.89 13.47 -9.43
C ASP A 506 -9.41 13.30 -9.14
N PHE A 507 -8.58 13.97 -9.91
CA PHE A 507 -7.14 13.96 -9.76
C PHE A 507 -6.63 14.75 -8.55
N CYS A 508 -7.40 15.70 -8.03
CA CYS A 508 -6.97 16.53 -6.90
C CYS A 508 -6.97 15.76 -5.58
N PHE A 509 -7.68 14.65 -5.52
CA PHE A 509 -7.78 13.80 -4.33
C PHE A 509 -6.84 12.60 -4.37
N LEU A 510 -6.02 12.49 -5.40
CA LEU A 510 -4.84 11.66 -5.34
C LEU A 510 -3.82 12.31 -4.40
N LEU A 511 -3.26 11.52 -3.51
CA LEU A 511 -2.33 12.00 -2.49
C LEU A 511 -1.15 12.75 -3.10
N HIS A 512 -0.77 13.86 -2.47
CA HIS A 512 0.29 14.72 -2.94
C HIS A 512 0.11 15.19 -4.39
N GLY A 513 -1.05 15.72 -4.70
CA GLY A 513 -1.32 16.36 -5.97
C GLY A 513 -0.31 17.47 -6.27
N SER A 514 0.12 17.60 -7.52
CA SER A 514 1.07 18.61 -7.97
C SER A 514 0.71 19.10 -9.36
N LEU A 515 0.99 20.36 -9.63
CA LEU A 515 0.84 20.94 -10.99
C LEU A 515 2.02 20.63 -11.90
N VAL A 516 3.05 19.94 -11.45
CA VAL A 516 4.16 19.51 -12.31
C VAL A 516 3.71 18.31 -13.13
N PRO A 517 3.40 18.45 -14.43
CA PRO A 517 2.67 17.44 -15.22
C PRO A 517 3.62 16.38 -15.80
N THR A 518 4.38 15.72 -14.96
CA THR A 518 5.38 14.72 -15.36
C THR A 518 4.78 13.54 -16.10
N GLN A 519 3.51 13.22 -15.88
CA GLN A 519 2.78 12.16 -16.58
C GLN A 519 2.66 12.41 -18.09
N PHE A 520 2.57 13.66 -18.54
CA PHE A 520 2.57 13.95 -19.99
C PHE A 520 3.94 13.73 -20.62
N VAL A 521 5.01 14.01 -19.87
CA VAL A 521 6.38 13.72 -20.34
C VAL A 521 6.56 12.20 -20.39
N GLU A 522 6.17 11.50 -19.34
CA GLU A 522 6.19 10.03 -19.28
C GLU A 522 5.44 9.39 -20.47
N TYR A 523 4.21 9.85 -20.72
CA TYR A 523 3.38 9.36 -21.83
C TYR A 523 4.03 9.59 -23.20
N LEU A 524 4.60 10.79 -23.41
CA LEU A 524 5.28 11.12 -24.64
C LEU A 524 6.55 10.27 -24.86
N GLU A 525 7.35 10.06 -23.81
CA GLU A 525 8.58 9.26 -23.88
C GLU A 525 8.24 7.77 -24.09
N LEU A 526 7.20 7.26 -23.45
CA LEU A 526 6.68 5.90 -23.68
C LEU A 526 6.33 5.71 -25.18
N LEU A 527 5.56 6.65 -25.75
CA LEU A 527 5.17 6.61 -27.15
C LEU A 527 6.39 6.68 -28.09
N LYS A 528 7.32 7.59 -27.86
CA LYS A 528 8.53 7.74 -28.67
C LYS A 528 9.37 6.46 -28.71
N ARG A 529 9.48 5.75 -27.60
CA ARG A 529 10.29 4.52 -27.48
C ARG A 529 9.61 3.28 -28.01
N THR A 530 8.28 3.17 -27.81
CA THR A 530 7.54 1.97 -28.20
C THR A 530 6.88 2.09 -29.58
N ASN A 531 6.51 3.31 -29.99
CA ASN A 531 5.65 3.56 -31.15
C ASN A 531 4.35 2.71 -31.12
N ASP A 532 3.87 2.38 -29.93
CA ASP A 532 2.69 1.53 -29.70
C ASP A 532 1.42 2.36 -29.75
N LYS A 533 0.71 2.27 -30.87
CA LYS A 533 -0.54 2.99 -31.09
C LYS A 533 -1.72 2.48 -30.27
N GLU A 534 -1.71 1.21 -29.87
CA GLU A 534 -2.77 0.63 -29.02
C GLU A 534 -2.62 1.16 -27.60
N SER A 535 -1.39 1.17 -27.07
CA SER A 535 -1.09 1.79 -25.78
C SER A 535 -1.42 3.28 -25.79
N LEU A 536 -1.08 3.99 -26.88
CA LEU A 536 -1.43 5.39 -27.04
C LEU A 536 -2.94 5.61 -26.96
N ALA A 537 -3.72 4.84 -27.71
CA ALA A 537 -5.18 4.97 -27.73
C ALA A 537 -5.80 4.66 -26.36
N PHE A 538 -5.32 3.63 -25.67
CA PHE A 538 -5.77 3.26 -24.33
C PHE A 538 -5.54 4.38 -23.30
N MET A 539 -4.41 5.08 -23.37
CA MET A 539 -4.05 6.12 -22.41
C MET A 539 -4.55 7.52 -22.79
N TYR A 540 -4.95 7.74 -24.05
CA TYR A 540 -5.24 9.08 -24.57
C TYR A 540 -6.38 9.78 -23.84
N ASP A 541 -7.52 9.10 -23.66
CA ASP A 541 -8.68 9.69 -23.00
C ASP A 541 -8.42 10.00 -21.53
N LYS A 542 -7.68 9.13 -20.84
CA LYS A 542 -7.24 9.34 -19.46
C LYS A 542 -6.31 10.55 -19.34
N ALA A 543 -5.31 10.65 -20.21
CA ALA A 543 -4.41 11.80 -20.26
C ALA A 543 -5.15 13.10 -20.58
N LYS A 544 -6.18 13.04 -21.45
CA LYS A 544 -7.03 14.18 -21.77
C LYS A 544 -7.84 14.64 -20.55
N LEU A 545 -8.41 13.73 -19.76
CA LEU A 545 -9.12 14.06 -18.52
C LEU A 545 -8.17 14.77 -17.54
N TYR A 546 -6.96 14.25 -17.37
CA TYR A 546 -5.95 14.89 -16.52
C TYR A 546 -5.55 16.28 -17.03
N TYR A 547 -5.45 16.45 -18.34
CA TYR A 547 -5.19 17.76 -18.93
C TYR A 547 -6.34 18.77 -18.67
N GLU A 548 -7.60 18.35 -18.78
CA GLU A 548 -8.74 19.20 -18.46
C GLU A 548 -8.78 19.58 -16.98
N PHE A 549 -8.38 18.67 -16.08
CA PHE A 549 -8.19 18.97 -14.67
C PHE A 549 -7.12 20.06 -14.47
N LEU A 550 -5.95 19.91 -15.06
CA LEU A 550 -4.88 20.91 -14.97
C LEU A 550 -5.23 22.25 -15.61
N ARG A 551 -6.20 22.27 -16.52
CA ARG A 551 -6.74 23.52 -17.09
C ARG A 551 -7.83 24.17 -16.21
N GLY A 552 -8.17 23.58 -15.09
CA GLY A 552 -9.24 24.08 -14.22
C GLY A 552 -10.65 23.90 -14.76
N ARG A 553 -10.88 22.89 -15.62
CA ARG A 553 -12.17 22.65 -16.28
C ARG A 553 -12.99 21.53 -15.69
N THR A 554 -12.45 20.71 -14.82
CA THR A 554 -13.19 19.72 -14.06
C THR A 554 -13.73 20.33 -12.77
N HIS A 555 -14.82 19.80 -12.23
CA HIS A 555 -15.44 20.33 -11.01
C HIS A 555 -14.50 20.33 -9.80
N ALA A 556 -13.67 19.31 -9.66
CA ALA A 556 -12.71 19.19 -8.58
C ALA A 556 -11.51 20.13 -8.71
N SER A 557 -11.32 20.76 -9.87
CA SER A 557 -10.15 21.57 -10.14
C SER A 557 -10.34 23.03 -9.73
N THR A 558 -9.50 23.53 -8.83
CA THR A 558 -9.41 24.95 -8.46
C THR A 558 -8.18 25.65 -9.04
N VAL A 559 -7.42 24.99 -9.93
CA VAL A 559 -6.15 25.54 -10.47
C VAL A 559 -6.33 26.78 -11.34
N ALA A 560 -7.51 27.03 -11.86
CA ALA A 560 -7.84 28.26 -12.60
C ALA A 560 -8.62 29.29 -11.76
N LYS A 561 -8.46 29.30 -10.46
CA LYS A 561 -9.20 30.09 -9.46
C LYS A 561 -9.41 31.56 -9.84
N PHE A 562 -8.41 32.20 -10.36
CA PHE A 562 -8.48 33.64 -10.69
C PHE A 562 -8.97 33.92 -12.12
N ASN A 563 -9.23 32.88 -12.90
CA ASN A 563 -9.73 32.99 -14.28
C ASN A 563 -8.99 34.02 -15.17
N ASN A 564 -7.71 34.18 -14.94
CA ASN A 564 -6.80 35.12 -15.62
C ASN A 564 -5.85 34.45 -16.60
N GLY A 565 -6.03 33.13 -16.82
CA GLY A 565 -5.15 32.32 -17.68
C GLY A 565 -3.89 31.78 -17.00
N LEU A 566 -3.67 32.14 -15.73
CA LEU A 566 -2.61 31.56 -14.91
C LEU A 566 -3.18 30.45 -14.04
N LEU A 567 -2.34 29.46 -13.76
CA LEU A 567 -2.66 28.36 -12.84
C LEU A 567 -2.20 28.73 -11.43
N THR A 568 -2.99 28.31 -10.44
CA THR A 568 -2.64 28.41 -9.02
C THR A 568 -2.39 27.04 -8.43
N THR A 569 -1.48 27.01 -7.48
CA THR A 569 -1.12 25.78 -6.76
C THR A 569 -1.71 25.72 -5.37
N TYR A 570 -2.07 26.86 -4.83
CA TYR A 570 -2.33 27.07 -3.40
C TYR A 570 -3.52 26.28 -2.84
N ASP A 571 -4.55 26.03 -3.66
CA ASP A 571 -5.79 25.42 -3.19
C ASP A 571 -5.69 23.91 -2.91
N TYR A 572 -4.61 23.25 -3.39
CA TYR A 572 -4.43 21.81 -3.17
C TYR A 572 -3.38 21.51 -2.12
N TRP A 573 -2.28 22.26 -2.15
CA TRP A 573 -1.11 22.03 -1.31
C TRP A 573 -0.32 23.31 -1.15
N TYR A 574 0.23 23.52 0.03
CA TYR A 574 1.17 24.61 0.21
C TYR A 574 2.59 24.26 -0.31
N SER A 575 2.92 22.95 -0.45
CA SER A 575 4.26 22.49 -0.87
C SER A 575 4.31 21.61 -2.12
N HIS A 576 3.30 21.66 -2.97
CA HIS A 576 3.17 20.75 -4.11
C HIS A 576 3.97 21.09 -5.36
N CYS A 577 4.80 22.10 -5.31
CA CYS A 577 5.73 22.45 -6.37
C CYS A 577 7.14 21.85 -6.16
N GLY A 578 7.35 21.01 -5.16
CA GLY A 578 8.65 20.44 -4.80
C GLY A 578 9.55 21.42 -4.04
N MET A 579 9.01 22.53 -3.57
CA MET A 579 9.70 23.49 -2.70
C MET A 579 9.10 23.38 -1.29
N ASP A 580 9.27 22.22 -0.69
CA ASP A 580 8.81 21.92 0.63
C ASP A 580 9.34 22.97 1.61
N ASP A 581 8.50 23.38 2.55
CA ASP A 581 8.82 24.41 3.56
C ASP A 581 9.12 25.81 2.99
N TYR A 582 8.85 26.05 1.72
CA TYR A 582 8.96 27.39 1.17
C TYR A 582 7.69 28.19 1.45
N PRO A 583 7.80 29.35 2.13
CA PRO A 583 6.64 30.22 2.33
C PRO A 583 6.16 30.74 0.97
N ALA A 584 4.93 30.43 0.63
CA ALA A 584 4.31 30.85 -0.64
C ALA A 584 3.89 32.32 -0.58
#